data_68231ef8f1cb211550ee1897e30e8adf
#
_entry.id   68231ef8f1cb211550ee1897e30e8adf
#
_cell.length_a   1.000
_cell.length_b   1.000
_cell.length_c   1.000
_cell.angle_alpha   90.00
_cell.angle_beta   90.00
_cell.angle_gamma   90.00
#
_symmetry.space_group_name_H-M   'P 1'
#
loop_
_entity.id
_entity.type
_entity.pdbx_description
1 polymer ?
#
loop_
_entity_poly.entity_id
_entity_poly.type
_entity_poly.pdbx_seq_one_letter_code
_entity_poly.pdbx_strand_id
1 'polypeptide(L)'
;MKIPRPLPADLTSKSFTTQEALDAGVSVGRLRYRDLDSPSRAIRVPRLETEHAFADMVRPITQVTPFSAASHATAFLLWGFPGFLPGSHEPGIHISRPHAMAIPRRRGVVGHRGQFFEDEITTFNGLLITSRARTWLDCARKMDIDEITVVADHLLRIPRPEFEGRSSPHCTMDELEEMLDRHWGTPGIRKARLALEQACVGSDSAPETRLRLALKWAGLPTAEVNVPTELSPGVVRQPDLAYREQRVAVEYEGEGHSDPEQIVRDIAREEDYSRAGWILVRISKGHMSNNARSAVAKVRRALEQRGWSPK
;
A
#
# COMPACT_ATOMS: atom_id res chain seq x y z
N MET A 1 13.22 -41.40 -21.51
CA MET A 1 13.53 -40.43 -20.41
C MET A 1 12.96 -41.01 -19.13
N LYS A 2 13.74 -41.12 -18.05
CA LYS A 2 13.21 -41.62 -16.77
C LYS A 2 12.25 -40.62 -16.18
N ILE A 3 11.01 -41.02 -15.92
CA ILE A 3 10.00 -40.17 -15.26
C ILE A 3 10.50 -39.91 -13.81
N PRO A 4 10.57 -38.66 -13.37
CA PRO A 4 10.98 -38.33 -12.01
C PRO A 4 9.97 -38.86 -10.99
N ARG A 5 10.42 -39.29 -9.83
CA ARG A 5 9.52 -39.62 -8.72
C ARG A 5 8.70 -38.35 -8.38
N PRO A 6 7.39 -38.47 -8.07
CA PRO A 6 6.58 -37.33 -7.67
C PRO A 6 7.18 -36.66 -6.43
N LEU A 7 6.96 -35.36 -6.29
CA LEU A 7 7.26 -34.65 -5.07
C LEU A 7 6.19 -34.93 -4.02
N PRO A 8 6.50 -34.83 -2.73
CA PRO A 8 5.49 -34.77 -1.67
C PRO A 8 4.45 -33.66 -1.98
N ALA A 9 3.19 -33.89 -1.62
CA ALA A 9 2.09 -32.99 -1.93
C ALA A 9 2.38 -31.53 -1.50
N ASP A 10 2.96 -31.35 -0.33
CA ASP A 10 3.31 -30.02 0.22
C ASP A 10 4.40 -29.26 -0.56
N LEU A 11 5.11 -29.94 -1.44
CA LEU A 11 6.19 -29.36 -2.25
C LEU A 11 5.84 -29.23 -3.74
N THR A 12 4.62 -29.59 -4.13
CA THR A 12 4.24 -29.58 -5.55
C THR A 12 3.80 -28.20 -6.04
N SER A 13 3.24 -27.36 -5.16
CA SER A 13 2.59 -26.09 -5.54
C SER A 13 3.34 -24.83 -5.07
N LYS A 14 4.39 -24.97 -4.27
CA LYS A 14 5.16 -23.83 -3.72
C LYS A 14 6.65 -24.01 -3.89
N SER A 15 7.39 -22.92 -3.85
CA SER A 15 8.86 -22.98 -3.78
C SER A 15 9.31 -23.48 -2.40
N PHE A 16 10.43 -24.17 -2.36
CA PHE A 16 10.95 -24.78 -1.15
C PHE A 16 12.48 -24.74 -1.10
N THR A 17 13.02 -24.90 0.08
CA THR A 17 14.47 -25.07 0.28
C THR A 17 14.90 -26.51 0.01
N THR A 18 16.16 -26.71 -0.36
CA THR A 18 16.68 -28.08 -0.50
C THR A 18 16.63 -28.85 0.82
N GLN A 19 16.72 -28.18 1.97
CA GLN A 19 16.61 -28.79 3.28
C GLN A 19 15.18 -29.30 3.54
N GLU A 20 14.16 -28.46 3.33
CA GLU A 20 12.76 -28.88 3.43
C GLU A 20 12.46 -30.13 2.59
N ALA A 21 13.01 -30.18 1.39
CA ALA A 21 12.81 -31.34 0.52
C ALA A 21 13.51 -32.58 1.05
N LEU A 22 14.73 -32.45 1.56
CA LEU A 22 15.49 -33.57 2.16
C LEU A 22 14.77 -34.10 3.40
N ASP A 23 14.29 -33.22 4.26
CA ASP A 23 13.52 -33.55 5.46
C ASP A 23 12.19 -34.27 5.10
N ALA A 24 11.59 -33.93 3.96
CA ALA A 24 10.43 -34.60 3.37
C ALA A 24 10.78 -35.89 2.60
N GLY A 25 12.02 -36.37 2.66
CA GLY A 25 12.46 -37.63 2.05
C GLY A 25 12.77 -37.53 0.54
N VAL A 26 12.88 -36.35 -0.04
CA VAL A 26 13.25 -36.15 -1.45
C VAL A 26 14.76 -36.34 -1.60
N SER A 27 15.19 -37.20 -2.51
CA SER A 27 16.62 -37.45 -2.73
C SER A 27 17.30 -36.26 -3.43
N VAL A 28 18.62 -36.09 -3.16
CA VAL A 28 19.47 -35.09 -3.84
C VAL A 28 19.41 -35.24 -5.37
N GLY A 29 19.32 -36.48 -5.87
CA GLY A 29 19.18 -36.75 -7.30
C GLY A 29 17.86 -36.14 -7.87
N ARG A 30 16.74 -36.28 -7.15
CA ARG A 30 15.44 -35.74 -7.55
C ARG A 30 15.45 -34.22 -7.66
N LEU A 31 16.19 -33.51 -6.81
CA LEU A 31 16.32 -32.07 -6.81
C LEU A 31 17.04 -31.46 -8.02
N ARG A 32 17.62 -32.33 -8.90
CA ARG A 32 18.32 -31.91 -10.12
C ARG A 32 17.51 -32.11 -11.39
N TYR A 33 16.26 -32.59 -11.27
CA TYR A 33 15.40 -32.79 -12.43
C TYR A 33 14.92 -31.50 -13.05
N ARG A 34 14.64 -31.55 -14.37
CA ARG A 34 14.28 -30.37 -15.19
C ARG A 34 12.90 -29.76 -14.88
N ASP A 35 12.05 -30.45 -14.14
CA ASP A 35 10.76 -29.97 -13.66
C ASP A 35 10.87 -29.03 -12.43
N LEU A 36 12.11 -28.80 -11.98
CA LEU A 36 12.43 -27.86 -10.91
C LEU A 36 13.37 -26.76 -11.39
N ASP A 37 12.98 -25.53 -11.24
CA ASP A 37 13.86 -24.38 -11.41
C ASP A 37 14.71 -24.14 -10.16
N SER A 38 15.90 -23.56 -10.36
CA SER A 38 16.82 -23.22 -9.29
C SER A 38 17.18 -21.72 -9.37
N PRO A 39 16.28 -20.82 -8.92
CA PRO A 39 16.51 -19.38 -9.03
C PRO A 39 17.67 -18.90 -8.18
N SER A 40 17.92 -19.56 -7.04
CA SER A 40 19.01 -19.27 -6.13
C SER A 40 19.55 -20.56 -5.49
N ARG A 41 20.77 -20.51 -4.93
CA ARG A 41 21.39 -21.65 -4.23
C ARG A 41 20.46 -22.13 -3.10
N ALA A 42 20.31 -23.47 -3.01
CA ALA A 42 19.49 -24.18 -2.02
C ALA A 42 17.98 -23.89 -2.11
N ILE A 43 17.47 -23.34 -3.22
CA ILE A 43 16.05 -23.14 -3.48
C ILE A 43 15.64 -23.89 -4.73
N ARG A 44 14.44 -24.45 -4.69
CA ARG A 44 13.79 -25.11 -5.84
C ARG A 44 12.38 -24.58 -5.99
N VAL A 45 11.98 -24.43 -7.25
CA VAL A 45 10.65 -23.96 -7.65
C VAL A 45 10.09 -24.97 -8.65
N PRO A 46 9.00 -25.66 -8.33
CA PRO A 46 8.32 -26.53 -9.28
C PRO A 46 7.86 -25.72 -10.50
N ARG A 47 7.99 -26.28 -11.70
CA ARG A 47 7.41 -25.68 -12.89
C ARG A 47 5.93 -26.03 -12.93
N LEU A 48 5.10 -25.03 -12.71
CA LEU A 48 3.65 -25.13 -12.75
C LEU A 48 3.10 -24.52 -14.05
N GLU A 49 1.88 -24.90 -14.41
CA GLU A 49 1.13 -24.22 -15.47
C GLU A 49 0.61 -22.84 -15.02
N THR A 50 0.47 -22.62 -13.70
CA THR A 50 0.05 -21.37 -13.09
C THR A 50 1.22 -20.68 -12.39
N GLU A 51 1.17 -19.36 -12.27
CA GLU A 51 2.18 -18.60 -11.53
C GLU A 51 2.13 -18.93 -10.03
N HIS A 52 3.31 -18.96 -9.41
CA HIS A 52 3.45 -19.10 -7.97
C HIS A 52 3.02 -17.81 -7.27
N ALA A 53 2.39 -17.94 -6.11
CA ALA A 53 2.12 -16.79 -5.26
C ALA A 53 3.45 -16.10 -4.86
N PHE A 54 3.49 -14.79 -4.89
CA PHE A 54 4.72 -14.03 -4.61
C PHE A 54 5.30 -14.34 -3.23
N ALA A 55 4.44 -14.49 -2.21
CA ALA A 55 4.85 -14.87 -0.86
C ALA A 55 5.60 -16.22 -0.82
N ASP A 56 5.14 -17.20 -1.62
CA ASP A 56 5.77 -18.52 -1.71
C ASP A 56 7.16 -18.44 -2.34
N MET A 57 7.39 -17.50 -3.24
CA MET A 57 8.72 -17.29 -3.82
C MET A 57 9.69 -16.60 -2.84
N VAL A 58 9.19 -15.76 -1.96
CA VAL A 58 9.98 -15.01 -0.96
C VAL A 58 10.36 -15.89 0.24
N ARG A 59 9.45 -16.72 0.73
CA ARG A 59 9.60 -17.54 1.94
C ARG A 59 10.92 -18.34 1.99
N PRO A 60 11.28 -19.17 1.01
CA PRO A 60 12.51 -19.96 1.09
C PRO A 60 13.78 -19.11 1.07
N ILE A 61 13.73 -17.88 0.53
CA ILE A 61 14.86 -16.96 0.53
C ILE A 61 15.19 -16.51 1.94
N THR A 62 14.18 -16.13 2.74
CA THR A 62 14.39 -15.78 4.15
C THR A 62 14.86 -16.97 4.98
N GLN A 63 14.38 -18.17 4.70
CA GLN A 63 14.80 -19.40 5.37
C GLN A 63 16.28 -19.76 5.11
N VAL A 64 16.75 -19.67 3.86
CA VAL A 64 18.15 -19.97 3.52
C VAL A 64 19.12 -18.81 3.80
N THR A 65 18.60 -17.69 4.29
CA THR A 65 19.38 -16.51 4.67
C THR A 65 19.09 -16.20 6.15
N PRO A 66 19.84 -16.81 7.08
CA PRO A 66 19.56 -16.65 8.51
C PRO A 66 19.49 -15.20 8.96
N PHE A 67 18.61 -14.89 9.90
CA PHE A 67 18.38 -13.55 10.45
C PHE A 67 17.98 -12.52 9.41
N SER A 68 17.27 -12.91 8.36
CA SER A 68 16.73 -12.00 7.37
C SER A 68 15.21 -11.99 7.36
N ALA A 69 14.64 -10.85 6.99
CA ALA A 69 13.22 -10.66 6.78
C ALA A 69 12.97 -10.01 5.41
N ALA A 70 11.85 -10.29 4.77
CA ALA A 70 11.39 -9.55 3.61
C ALA A 70 11.22 -8.07 3.99
N SER A 71 11.64 -7.15 3.12
CA SER A 71 11.68 -5.72 3.42
C SER A 71 11.53 -4.86 2.16
N HIS A 72 11.48 -3.54 2.32
CA HIS A 72 11.46 -2.60 1.20
C HIS A 72 10.40 -2.96 0.14
N ALA A 73 10.77 -3.02 -1.16
CA ALA A 73 9.83 -3.29 -2.24
C ALA A 73 9.11 -4.64 -2.12
N THR A 74 9.79 -5.67 -1.59
CA THR A 74 9.14 -6.97 -1.36
C THR A 74 8.08 -6.90 -0.27
N ALA A 75 8.39 -6.28 0.86
CA ALA A 75 7.40 -6.11 1.93
C ALA A 75 6.27 -5.14 1.50
N PHE A 76 6.60 -4.09 0.74
CA PHE A 76 5.61 -3.17 0.17
C PHE A 76 4.55 -3.90 -0.66
N LEU A 77 4.98 -4.79 -1.56
CA LEU A 77 4.08 -5.60 -2.38
C LEU A 77 3.29 -6.63 -1.56
N LEU A 78 3.96 -7.30 -0.62
CA LEU A 78 3.31 -8.31 0.24
C LEU A 78 2.25 -7.70 1.17
N TRP A 79 2.46 -6.48 1.67
CA TRP A 79 1.49 -5.74 2.45
C TRP A 79 0.36 -5.13 1.60
N GLY A 80 0.48 -5.15 0.27
CA GLY A 80 -0.51 -4.54 -0.63
C GLY A 80 -0.59 -3.02 -0.49
N PHE A 81 0.52 -2.34 -0.24
CA PHE A 81 0.52 -0.89 -0.08
C PHE A 81 0.08 -0.17 -1.36
N PRO A 82 -0.81 0.83 -1.26
CA PRO A 82 -1.42 1.49 -2.42
C PRO A 82 -0.56 2.60 -3.05
N GLY A 83 0.56 2.96 -2.42
CA GLY A 83 1.46 4.01 -2.92
C GLY A 83 2.26 3.56 -4.15
N PHE A 84 2.93 4.49 -4.81
CA PHE A 84 3.87 4.20 -5.88
C PHE A 84 5.31 4.17 -5.34
N LEU A 85 5.94 3.01 -5.43
CA LEU A 85 7.34 2.81 -5.10
C LEU A 85 8.12 2.53 -6.39
N PRO A 86 8.99 3.46 -6.85
CA PRO A 86 9.81 3.25 -8.05
C PRO A 86 10.65 1.97 -7.97
N GLY A 87 10.58 1.14 -9.00
CA GLY A 87 11.31 -0.12 -9.08
C GLY A 87 10.72 -1.25 -8.24
N SER A 88 9.52 -1.13 -7.68
CA SER A 88 8.88 -2.21 -6.92
C SER A 88 8.58 -3.46 -7.75
N HIS A 89 8.40 -3.30 -9.05
CA HIS A 89 8.17 -4.40 -10.00
C HIS A 89 9.46 -4.92 -10.67
N GLU A 90 10.63 -4.40 -10.28
CA GLU A 90 11.91 -4.92 -10.77
C GLU A 90 12.15 -6.34 -10.24
N PRO A 91 12.76 -7.23 -11.04
CA PRO A 91 12.99 -8.61 -10.64
C PRO A 91 14.07 -8.68 -9.55
N GLY A 92 13.67 -8.64 -8.30
CA GLY A 92 14.57 -8.79 -7.15
C GLY A 92 13.77 -8.92 -5.86
N ILE A 93 14.13 -9.90 -5.05
CA ILE A 93 13.53 -10.06 -3.73
C ILE A 93 14.36 -9.30 -2.72
N HIS A 94 13.76 -8.27 -2.12
CA HIS A 94 14.38 -7.42 -1.12
C HIS A 94 14.31 -8.08 0.26
N ILE A 95 15.44 -8.30 0.89
CA ILE A 95 15.55 -8.79 2.26
C ILE A 95 16.53 -7.95 3.05
N SER A 96 16.23 -7.73 4.32
CA SER A 96 17.09 -7.01 5.26
C SER A 96 17.67 -7.93 6.33
N ARG A 97 18.85 -7.58 6.84
CA ARG A 97 19.50 -8.19 8.00
C ARG A 97 19.97 -7.12 8.99
N PRO A 98 20.17 -7.45 10.28
CA PRO A 98 20.77 -6.56 11.25
C PRO A 98 22.15 -6.03 10.81
N HIS A 99 22.50 -4.81 11.20
CA HIS A 99 23.78 -4.17 10.87
C HIS A 99 25.01 -5.01 11.23
N ALA A 100 24.95 -5.79 12.30
CA ALA A 100 26.02 -6.67 12.74
C ALA A 100 26.35 -7.79 11.74
N MET A 101 25.47 -8.01 10.75
CA MET A 101 25.61 -9.09 9.79
C MET A 101 26.02 -8.58 8.40
N ALA A 102 26.61 -9.46 7.58
CA ALA A 102 26.93 -9.14 6.20
C ALA A 102 25.68 -8.91 5.36
N ILE A 103 25.75 -7.98 4.39
CA ILE A 103 24.67 -7.79 3.40
C ILE A 103 24.39 -9.11 2.67
N PRO A 104 23.12 -9.55 2.55
CA PRO A 104 22.78 -10.73 1.76
C PRO A 104 23.24 -10.60 0.31
N ARG A 105 23.97 -11.60 -0.17
CA ARG A 105 24.44 -11.66 -1.57
C ARG A 105 23.99 -12.97 -2.16
N ARG A 106 22.88 -12.95 -2.88
CA ARG A 106 22.28 -14.10 -3.56
C ARG A 106 21.75 -13.69 -4.92
N ARG A 107 21.77 -14.62 -5.88
CA ARG A 107 21.13 -14.38 -7.18
C ARG A 107 19.63 -14.10 -6.98
N GLY A 108 19.13 -13.06 -7.63
CA GLY A 108 17.71 -12.64 -7.53
C GLY A 108 17.34 -11.94 -6.22
N VAL A 109 18.33 -11.57 -5.40
CA VAL A 109 18.10 -10.91 -4.10
C VAL A 109 18.77 -9.56 -4.08
N VAL A 110 18.02 -8.55 -3.61
CA VAL A 110 18.52 -7.24 -3.25
C VAL A 110 18.68 -7.20 -1.73
N GLY A 111 19.92 -7.24 -1.27
CA GLY A 111 20.23 -7.28 0.16
C GLY A 111 20.33 -5.91 0.78
N HIS A 112 19.77 -5.75 1.97
CA HIS A 112 19.84 -4.55 2.80
C HIS A 112 20.38 -4.86 4.19
N ARG A 113 20.82 -3.83 4.90
CA ARG A 113 21.16 -3.87 6.33
C ARG A 113 20.50 -2.71 7.04
N GLY A 114 20.05 -2.94 8.27
CA GLY A 114 19.46 -1.91 9.10
C GLY A 114 19.61 -2.23 10.60
N GLN A 115 19.28 -1.25 11.41
CA GLN A 115 18.96 -1.47 12.81
C GLN A 115 17.50 -1.92 12.84
N PHE A 116 17.19 -2.95 13.63
CA PHE A 116 15.85 -3.45 13.85
C PHE A 116 15.60 -3.60 15.33
N PHE A 117 14.43 -3.17 15.76
CA PHE A 117 13.89 -3.44 17.08
C PHE A 117 12.98 -4.67 17.00
N GLU A 118 12.64 -5.26 18.14
CA GLU A 118 11.94 -6.55 18.21
C GLU A 118 10.55 -6.49 17.54
N ASP A 119 9.85 -5.37 17.67
CA ASP A 119 8.51 -5.12 17.10
C ASP A 119 8.49 -4.81 15.60
N GLU A 120 9.66 -4.63 14.99
CA GLU A 120 9.78 -4.26 13.57
C GLU A 120 9.84 -5.45 12.62
N ILE A 121 9.94 -6.66 13.14
CA ILE A 121 9.89 -7.89 12.36
C ILE A 121 8.69 -8.72 12.84
N THR A 122 7.88 -9.14 11.90
CA THR A 122 6.70 -9.96 12.15
C THR A 122 6.64 -11.14 11.18
N THR A 123 5.60 -11.95 11.30
CA THR A 123 5.37 -13.09 10.41
C THR A 123 4.15 -12.83 9.50
N PHE A 124 4.32 -13.09 8.22
CA PHE A 124 3.26 -13.03 7.22
C PHE A 124 3.28 -14.32 6.38
N ASN A 125 2.20 -15.10 6.40
CA ASN A 125 2.12 -16.38 5.68
C ASN A 125 3.36 -17.28 5.85
N GLY A 126 3.87 -17.36 7.10
CA GLY A 126 5.01 -18.21 7.45
C GLY A 126 6.38 -17.67 7.00
N LEU A 127 6.49 -16.45 6.52
CA LEU A 127 7.76 -15.76 6.24
C LEU A 127 7.98 -14.60 7.22
N LEU A 128 9.25 -14.30 7.53
CA LEU A 128 9.62 -13.11 8.28
C LEU A 128 9.60 -11.88 7.36
N ILE A 129 8.96 -10.82 7.83
CA ILE A 129 8.77 -9.58 7.08
C ILE A 129 8.90 -8.37 8.02
N THR A 130 9.36 -7.23 7.51
CA THR A 130 9.31 -5.97 8.26
C THR A 130 7.86 -5.57 8.54
N SER A 131 7.58 -5.05 9.74
CA SER A 131 6.25 -4.53 10.11
C SER A 131 5.78 -3.47 9.10
N ARG A 132 4.49 -3.16 9.10
CA ARG A 132 3.93 -2.15 8.19
C ARG A 132 4.57 -0.79 8.37
N ALA A 133 4.68 -0.31 9.61
CA ALA A 133 5.34 0.96 9.93
C ALA A 133 6.80 0.97 9.49
N ARG A 134 7.53 -0.12 9.74
CA ARG A 134 8.92 -0.24 9.30
C ARG A 134 9.04 -0.29 7.77
N THR A 135 8.18 -1.01 7.08
CA THR A 135 8.17 -1.08 5.61
C THR A 135 7.90 0.29 4.99
N TRP A 136 6.97 1.06 5.55
CA TRP A 136 6.68 2.43 5.15
C TRP A 136 7.95 3.31 5.23
N LEU A 137 8.66 3.28 6.35
CA LEU A 137 9.92 4.01 6.52
C LEU A 137 11.01 3.54 5.55
N ASP A 138 11.20 2.23 5.40
CA ASP A 138 12.23 1.66 4.51
C ASP A 138 12.03 2.10 3.04
N CYS A 139 10.78 2.29 2.61
CA CYS A 139 10.43 2.72 1.25
C CYS A 139 10.56 4.23 1.02
N ALA A 140 10.51 5.04 2.08
CA ALA A 140 10.49 6.50 2.00
C ALA A 140 11.68 7.11 1.24
N ARG A 141 12.84 6.44 1.25
CA ARG A 141 14.01 6.91 0.50
C ARG A 141 13.74 7.04 -1.00
N LYS A 142 12.99 6.10 -1.59
CA LYS A 142 12.74 6.01 -3.03
C LYS A 142 11.44 6.66 -3.48
N MET A 143 10.49 6.81 -2.57
CA MET A 143 9.17 7.36 -2.87
C MET A 143 9.16 8.89 -2.86
N ASP A 144 8.21 9.49 -3.57
CA ASP A 144 7.87 10.89 -3.43
C ASP A 144 7.04 11.13 -2.16
N ILE A 145 7.07 12.35 -1.62
CA ILE A 145 6.40 12.69 -0.35
C ILE A 145 4.91 12.37 -0.42
N ASP A 146 4.24 12.71 -1.51
CA ASP A 146 2.82 12.46 -1.70
C ASP A 146 2.51 10.95 -1.66
N GLU A 147 3.37 10.13 -2.28
CA GLU A 147 3.17 8.67 -2.28
C GLU A 147 3.50 8.04 -0.92
N ILE A 148 4.46 8.59 -0.15
CA ILE A 148 4.69 8.18 1.25
C ILE A 148 3.47 8.55 2.10
N THR A 149 2.84 9.72 1.85
CA THR A 149 1.61 10.15 2.52
C THR A 149 0.43 9.23 2.16
N VAL A 150 0.31 8.80 0.90
CA VAL A 150 -0.69 7.81 0.48
C VAL A 150 -0.59 6.53 1.30
N VAL A 151 0.63 6.03 1.53
CA VAL A 151 0.81 4.83 2.38
C VAL A 151 0.52 5.14 3.84
N ALA A 152 0.92 6.31 4.36
CA ALA A 152 0.60 6.71 5.74
C ALA A 152 -0.92 6.79 5.98
N ASP A 153 -1.66 7.45 5.10
CA ASP A 153 -3.13 7.53 5.18
C ASP A 153 -3.76 6.12 5.16
N HIS A 154 -3.28 5.23 4.29
CA HIS A 154 -3.72 3.84 4.26
C HIS A 154 -3.46 3.09 5.58
N LEU A 155 -2.32 3.33 6.21
CA LEU A 155 -1.99 2.71 7.50
C LEU A 155 -2.86 3.24 8.64
N LEU A 156 -3.15 4.53 8.62
CA LEU A 156 -3.94 5.24 9.63
C LEU A 156 -5.46 5.09 9.43
N ARG A 157 -5.89 4.61 8.27
CA ARG A 157 -7.30 4.52 7.91
C ARG A 157 -8.06 3.62 8.87
N ILE A 158 -9.14 4.17 9.45
CA ILE A 158 -10.09 3.40 10.24
C ILE A 158 -10.88 2.49 9.29
N PRO A 159 -10.82 1.17 9.45
CA PRO A 159 -11.51 0.25 8.55
C PRO A 159 -13.02 0.30 8.73
N ARG A 160 -13.73 -0.18 7.72
CA ARG A 160 -15.16 -0.48 7.81
C ARG A 160 -15.33 -1.96 8.14
N PRO A 161 -15.61 -2.34 9.41
CA PRO A 161 -15.58 -3.75 9.85
C PRO A 161 -16.50 -4.65 9.03
N GLU A 162 -17.61 -4.11 8.55
CA GLU A 162 -18.61 -4.82 7.74
C GLU A 162 -18.03 -5.35 6.41
N PHE A 163 -16.98 -4.70 5.88
CA PHE A 163 -16.40 -5.05 4.58
C PHE A 163 -14.98 -5.60 4.68
N GLU A 164 -14.25 -5.29 5.75
CA GLU A 164 -12.79 -5.51 5.79
C GLU A 164 -12.35 -6.57 6.81
N GLY A 165 -13.25 -7.07 7.67
CA GLY A 165 -12.93 -8.08 8.67
C GLY A 165 -11.94 -7.64 9.76
N ARG A 166 -11.65 -6.32 9.87
CA ARG A 166 -10.83 -5.70 10.92
C ARG A 166 -11.56 -4.51 11.53
N SER A 167 -11.22 -4.17 12.77
CA SER A 167 -11.87 -3.09 13.53
C SER A 167 -10.91 -1.95 13.91
N SER A 168 -9.61 -2.11 13.65
CA SER A 168 -8.58 -1.12 13.98
C SER A 168 -7.75 -0.75 12.75
N PRO A 169 -7.13 0.44 12.70
CA PRO A 169 -6.17 0.81 11.68
C PRO A 169 -4.98 -0.15 11.67
N HIS A 170 -4.18 -0.10 10.62
CA HIS A 170 -2.95 -0.88 10.55
C HIS A 170 -1.85 -0.33 11.44
N CYS A 171 -1.83 0.98 11.62
CA CYS A 171 -0.95 1.71 12.53
C CYS A 171 -1.71 2.91 13.11
N THR A 172 -1.31 3.35 14.29
CA THR A 172 -1.70 4.63 14.86
C THR A 172 -0.71 5.74 14.45
N MET A 173 -1.09 7.01 14.67
CA MET A 173 -0.19 8.14 14.44
C MET A 173 1.05 8.02 15.34
N ASP A 174 0.84 7.70 16.63
CA ASP A 174 1.91 7.55 17.62
C ASP A 174 2.91 6.46 17.23
N GLU A 175 2.45 5.34 16.68
CA GLU A 175 3.34 4.27 16.21
C GLU A 175 4.20 4.70 15.01
N LEU A 176 3.67 5.54 14.12
CA LEU A 176 4.46 6.08 13.00
C LEU A 176 5.43 7.15 13.48
N GLU A 177 5.05 8.01 14.42
CA GLU A 177 5.94 9.00 15.05
C GLU A 177 7.08 8.31 15.81
N GLU A 178 6.77 7.31 16.62
CA GLU A 178 7.78 6.52 17.35
C GLU A 178 8.75 5.82 16.39
N MET A 179 8.26 5.29 15.26
CA MET A 179 9.11 4.71 14.22
C MET A 179 10.10 5.75 13.67
N LEU A 180 9.66 6.98 13.43
CA LEU A 180 10.52 8.06 12.95
C LEU A 180 11.57 8.48 14.02
N ASP A 181 11.19 8.49 15.26
CA ASP A 181 12.08 8.90 16.35
C ASP A 181 13.16 7.85 16.65
N ARG A 182 12.80 6.59 16.65
CA ARG A 182 13.75 5.46 16.79
C ARG A 182 14.76 5.39 15.64
N HIS A 183 14.39 5.90 14.46
CA HIS A 183 15.17 5.78 13.21
C HIS A 183 15.64 7.13 12.65
N TRP A 184 15.89 8.12 13.50
CA TRP A 184 16.22 9.50 13.11
C TRP A 184 17.35 9.64 12.06
N GLY A 185 18.27 8.69 11.97
CA GLY A 185 19.40 8.66 11.03
C GLY A 185 19.13 7.85 9.74
N THR A 186 17.96 7.27 9.57
CA THR A 186 17.66 6.41 8.42
C THR A 186 17.53 7.23 7.12
N PRO A 187 18.09 6.78 6.00
CA PRO A 187 17.91 7.44 4.71
C PRO A 187 16.43 7.53 4.33
N GLY A 188 15.95 8.73 4.02
CA GLY A 188 14.53 9.00 3.72
C GLY A 188 13.73 9.55 4.89
N ILE A 189 14.28 9.57 6.11
CA ILE A 189 13.59 10.03 7.33
C ILE A 189 12.97 11.43 7.18
N ARG A 190 13.66 12.38 6.53
CA ARG A 190 13.11 13.72 6.31
C ARG A 190 11.85 13.72 5.46
N LYS A 191 11.83 12.89 4.40
CA LYS A 191 10.63 12.72 3.56
C LYS A 191 9.49 12.08 4.35
N ALA A 192 9.80 11.06 5.15
CA ALA A 192 8.81 10.38 5.97
C ALA A 192 8.19 11.33 7.02
N ARG A 193 8.98 12.21 7.68
CA ARG A 193 8.47 13.25 8.58
C ARG A 193 7.54 14.21 7.84
N LEU A 194 7.98 14.76 6.70
CA LEU A 194 7.14 15.65 5.89
C LEU A 194 5.85 14.97 5.42
N ALA A 195 5.92 13.69 5.07
CA ALA A 195 4.75 12.93 4.67
C ALA A 195 3.78 12.70 5.85
N LEU A 196 4.29 12.41 7.04
CA LEU A 196 3.47 12.23 8.24
C LEU A 196 2.76 13.54 8.65
N GLU A 197 3.41 14.70 8.49
CA GLU A 197 2.81 16.03 8.67
C GLU A 197 1.64 16.29 7.69
N GLN A 198 1.63 15.62 6.52
CA GLN A 198 0.56 15.71 5.54
C GLN A 198 -0.49 14.62 5.71
N ALA A 199 -0.20 13.58 6.48
CA ALA A 199 -1.10 12.45 6.66
C ALA A 199 -2.36 12.85 7.44
N CYS A 200 -3.45 12.18 7.14
CA CYS A 200 -4.70 12.36 7.88
C CYS A 200 -5.45 11.04 8.01
N VAL A 201 -6.18 10.91 9.12
CA VAL A 201 -7.15 9.83 9.28
C VAL A 201 -8.40 10.18 8.48
N GLY A 202 -8.92 9.22 7.72
CA GLY A 202 -10.21 9.38 7.04
C GLY A 202 -10.17 9.18 5.52
N SER A 203 -9.00 9.30 4.88
CA SER A 203 -8.89 9.00 3.44
C SER A 203 -9.08 7.51 3.19
N ASP A 204 -10.10 7.14 2.42
CA ASP A 204 -10.45 5.73 2.19
C ASP A 204 -9.65 5.09 1.04
N SER A 205 -9.08 5.90 0.17
CA SER A 205 -8.34 5.42 -1.00
C SER A 205 -7.13 6.29 -1.38
N ALA A 206 -6.18 5.69 -2.10
CA ALA A 206 -5.03 6.41 -2.63
C ALA A 206 -5.39 7.59 -3.58
N PRO A 207 -6.38 7.48 -4.48
CA PRO A 207 -6.82 8.61 -5.28
C PRO A 207 -7.37 9.78 -4.47
N GLU A 208 -8.11 9.53 -3.39
CA GLU A 208 -8.60 10.58 -2.48
C GLU A 208 -7.45 11.31 -1.79
N THR A 209 -6.46 10.59 -1.26
CA THR A 209 -5.24 11.20 -0.70
C THR A 209 -4.53 12.06 -1.73
N ARG A 210 -4.31 11.54 -2.96
CA ARG A 210 -3.65 12.32 -4.03
C ARG A 210 -4.45 13.54 -4.41
N LEU A 211 -5.78 13.45 -4.48
CA LEU A 211 -6.65 14.60 -4.75
C LEU A 211 -6.52 15.65 -3.65
N ARG A 212 -6.63 15.25 -2.40
CA ARG A 212 -6.48 16.12 -1.23
C ARG A 212 -5.15 16.87 -1.24
N LEU A 213 -4.05 16.17 -1.50
CA LEU A 213 -2.70 16.76 -1.59
C LEU A 213 -2.59 17.73 -2.78
N ALA A 214 -3.10 17.36 -3.95
CA ALA A 214 -3.08 18.22 -5.13
C ALA A 214 -3.84 19.54 -4.90
N LEU A 215 -5.01 19.49 -4.24
CA LEU A 215 -5.78 20.69 -3.88
C LEU A 215 -5.01 21.55 -2.89
N LYS A 216 -4.39 20.95 -1.86
CA LYS A 216 -3.56 21.64 -0.87
C LYS A 216 -2.35 22.33 -1.53
N TRP A 217 -1.60 21.63 -2.37
CA TRP A 217 -0.43 22.20 -3.08
C TRP A 217 -0.80 23.29 -4.08
N ALA A 218 -2.04 23.27 -4.58
CA ALA A 218 -2.57 24.34 -5.43
C ALA A 218 -3.07 25.56 -4.64
N GLY A 219 -2.91 25.58 -3.31
CA GLY A 219 -3.30 26.68 -2.44
C GLY A 219 -4.81 26.82 -2.21
N LEU A 220 -5.58 25.74 -2.39
CA LEU A 220 -7.00 25.74 -2.01
C LEU A 220 -7.14 25.59 -0.49
N PRO A 221 -8.29 25.96 0.09
CA PRO A 221 -8.55 25.77 1.52
C PRO A 221 -8.39 24.31 1.95
N THR A 222 -8.15 24.09 3.25
CA THR A 222 -8.14 22.75 3.80
C THR A 222 -9.56 22.20 3.83
N ALA A 223 -9.78 21.07 3.16
CA ALA A 223 -11.03 20.33 3.19
C ALA A 223 -11.12 19.42 4.41
N GLU A 224 -12.31 19.18 4.91
CA GLU A 224 -12.61 18.08 5.82
C GLU A 224 -12.67 16.76 5.01
N VAL A 225 -12.07 15.69 5.55
CA VAL A 225 -11.89 14.43 4.83
C VAL A 225 -12.86 13.38 5.37
N ASN A 226 -13.74 12.87 4.53
CA ASN A 226 -14.69 11.78 4.87
C ASN A 226 -15.50 12.05 6.17
N VAL A 227 -15.86 13.31 6.43
CA VAL A 227 -16.62 13.68 7.63
C VAL A 227 -18.12 13.71 7.32
N PRO A 228 -18.96 13.04 8.11
CA PRO A 228 -20.40 13.15 7.99
C PRO A 228 -20.85 14.63 8.00
N THR A 229 -21.49 15.06 6.94
CA THR A 229 -21.90 16.44 6.71
C THR A 229 -23.42 16.51 6.60
N GLU A 230 -24.04 17.23 7.52
CA GLU A 230 -25.47 17.52 7.44
C GLU A 230 -25.71 18.59 6.38
N LEU A 231 -26.35 18.20 5.29
CA LEU A 231 -26.67 19.07 4.17
C LEU A 231 -27.93 19.92 4.47
N SER A 232 -28.92 19.28 5.09
CA SER A 232 -30.16 19.89 5.57
C SER A 232 -30.71 19.04 6.73
N PRO A 233 -31.68 19.52 7.54
CA PRO A 233 -32.21 18.78 8.68
C PRO A 233 -32.56 17.32 8.32
N GLY A 234 -31.86 16.37 8.93
CA GLY A 234 -32.05 14.91 8.71
C GLY A 234 -31.43 14.34 7.44
N VAL A 235 -30.75 15.13 6.60
CA VAL A 235 -30.05 14.67 5.40
C VAL A 235 -28.55 14.75 5.63
N VAL A 236 -27.93 13.63 5.97
CA VAL A 236 -26.49 13.51 6.17
C VAL A 236 -25.86 12.80 4.97
N ARG A 237 -24.78 13.37 4.45
CA ARG A 237 -23.91 12.76 3.42
C ARG A 237 -22.46 12.81 3.88
N GLN A 238 -21.65 11.90 3.37
CA GLN A 238 -20.22 11.82 3.69
C GLN A 238 -19.43 11.89 2.38
N PRO A 239 -19.11 13.12 1.90
CA PRO A 239 -18.25 13.27 0.73
C PRO A 239 -16.80 12.95 1.08
N ASP A 240 -15.98 12.61 0.07
CA ASP A 240 -14.55 12.39 0.26
C ASP A 240 -13.86 13.62 0.80
N LEU A 241 -14.25 14.82 0.28
CA LEU A 241 -13.77 16.12 0.77
C LEU A 241 -14.93 17.10 0.88
N ALA A 242 -15.02 17.83 2.00
CA ALA A 242 -16.02 18.85 2.22
C ALA A 242 -15.40 20.22 2.54
N TYR A 243 -15.90 21.27 1.89
CA TYR A 243 -15.66 22.69 2.21
C TYR A 243 -16.95 23.27 2.74
N ARG A 244 -17.19 23.14 4.04
CA ARG A 244 -18.48 23.47 4.66
C ARG A 244 -18.85 24.94 4.52
N GLU A 245 -17.90 25.84 4.74
CA GLU A 245 -18.13 27.28 4.63
C GLU A 245 -18.62 27.69 3.23
N GLN A 246 -18.05 27.06 2.19
CA GLN A 246 -18.39 27.29 0.80
C GLN A 246 -19.55 26.41 0.30
N ARG A 247 -19.97 25.43 1.08
CA ARG A 247 -20.94 24.41 0.67
C ARG A 247 -20.53 23.73 -0.65
N VAL A 248 -19.29 23.27 -0.71
CA VAL A 248 -18.74 22.49 -1.82
C VAL A 248 -18.34 21.13 -1.31
N ALA A 249 -18.87 20.09 -1.94
CA ALA A 249 -18.50 18.69 -1.73
C ALA A 249 -17.73 18.18 -2.92
N VAL A 250 -16.72 17.34 -2.69
CA VAL A 250 -15.92 16.72 -3.74
C VAL A 250 -15.95 15.21 -3.54
N GLU A 251 -16.25 14.48 -4.59
CA GLU A 251 -16.24 13.01 -4.60
C GLU A 251 -15.33 12.50 -5.74
N TYR A 252 -14.50 11.52 -5.42
CA TYR A 252 -13.69 10.82 -6.40
C TYR A 252 -14.45 9.59 -6.92
N GLU A 253 -14.72 9.58 -8.21
CA GLU A 253 -15.36 8.45 -8.88
C GLU A 253 -14.29 7.51 -9.43
N GLY A 254 -14.18 6.33 -8.83
CA GLY A 254 -13.41 5.21 -9.36
C GLY A 254 -14.01 4.65 -10.64
N GLU A 255 -13.27 3.79 -11.34
CA GLU A 255 -13.79 3.01 -12.47
C GLU A 255 -14.72 1.91 -11.91
N GLY A 256 -15.99 2.22 -11.72
CA GLY A 256 -17.03 1.25 -11.33
C GLY A 256 -17.94 0.91 -12.51
N HIS A 257 -18.30 -0.35 -12.67
CA HIS A 257 -19.40 -0.74 -13.55
C HIS A 257 -20.69 -0.23 -12.90
N SER A 258 -21.39 0.66 -13.59
CA SER A 258 -22.64 1.25 -13.10
C SER A 258 -23.75 0.20 -13.11
N ASP A 259 -24.05 -0.37 -11.96
CA ASP A 259 -25.27 -1.12 -11.74
C ASP A 259 -26.47 -0.13 -11.79
N PRO A 260 -27.63 -0.50 -12.40
CA PRO A 260 -28.82 0.34 -12.42
C PRO A 260 -29.23 0.89 -11.05
N GLU A 261 -29.13 0.11 -10.00
CA GLU A 261 -29.41 0.57 -8.63
C GLU A 261 -28.39 1.61 -8.12
N GLN A 262 -27.15 1.52 -8.55
CA GLN A 262 -26.14 2.50 -8.23
C GLN A 262 -26.45 3.85 -8.90
N ILE A 263 -26.89 3.84 -10.16
CA ILE A 263 -27.28 5.06 -10.88
C ILE A 263 -28.41 5.80 -10.15
N VAL A 264 -29.43 5.07 -9.70
CA VAL A 264 -30.55 5.67 -8.94
C VAL A 264 -30.07 6.31 -7.64
N ARG A 265 -29.18 5.61 -6.92
CA ARG A 265 -28.59 6.15 -5.66
C ARG A 265 -27.75 7.40 -5.93
N ASP A 266 -27.01 7.43 -7.03
CA ASP A 266 -26.15 8.56 -7.40
C ASP A 266 -26.97 9.78 -7.80
N ILE A 267 -28.08 9.59 -8.53
CA ILE A 267 -29.04 10.66 -8.84
C ILE A 267 -29.65 11.23 -7.56
N ALA A 268 -30.15 10.39 -6.66
CA ALA A 268 -30.74 10.83 -5.41
C ALA A 268 -29.73 11.61 -4.54
N ARG A 269 -28.47 11.18 -4.53
CA ARG A 269 -27.36 11.86 -3.83
C ARG A 269 -27.12 13.25 -4.42
N GLU A 270 -27.05 13.39 -5.74
CA GLU A 270 -26.85 14.66 -6.42
C GLU A 270 -28.03 15.64 -6.17
N GLU A 271 -29.27 15.13 -6.16
CA GLU A 271 -30.43 15.91 -5.80
C GLU A 271 -30.38 16.42 -4.35
N ASP A 272 -29.89 15.62 -3.40
CA ASP A 272 -29.75 16.05 -2.00
C ASP A 272 -28.77 17.22 -1.87
N TYR A 273 -27.59 17.15 -2.51
CA TYR A 273 -26.65 18.26 -2.55
C TYR A 273 -27.27 19.51 -3.18
N SER A 274 -27.93 19.35 -4.32
CA SER A 274 -28.58 20.45 -5.05
C SER A 274 -29.67 21.12 -4.22
N ARG A 275 -30.59 20.34 -3.62
CA ARG A 275 -31.68 20.86 -2.76
C ARG A 275 -31.15 21.57 -1.54
N ALA A 276 -30.05 21.12 -0.97
CA ALA A 276 -29.38 21.77 0.18
C ALA A 276 -28.54 22.98 -0.22
N GLY A 277 -28.48 23.33 -1.51
CA GLY A 277 -27.69 24.43 -2.02
C GLY A 277 -26.20 24.20 -2.00
N TRP A 278 -25.73 22.93 -2.01
CA TRP A 278 -24.34 22.57 -2.15
C TRP A 278 -23.96 22.39 -3.62
N ILE A 279 -22.67 22.58 -3.93
CA ILE A 279 -22.09 22.20 -5.23
C ILE A 279 -21.38 20.86 -5.03
N LEU A 280 -21.81 19.83 -5.73
CA LEU A 280 -21.12 18.55 -5.81
C LEU A 280 -20.14 18.57 -6.98
N VAL A 281 -18.85 18.37 -6.72
CA VAL A 281 -17.78 18.28 -7.71
C VAL A 281 -17.34 16.84 -7.84
N ARG A 282 -17.66 16.19 -8.94
CA ARG A 282 -17.23 14.83 -9.24
C ARG A 282 -15.89 14.83 -9.96
N ILE A 283 -14.93 14.08 -9.42
CA ILE A 283 -13.58 13.91 -9.94
C ILE A 283 -13.36 12.47 -10.36
N SER A 284 -13.05 12.25 -11.62
CA SER A 284 -12.72 10.94 -12.16
C SER A 284 -11.21 10.76 -12.34
N LYS A 285 -10.77 9.53 -12.62
CA LYS A 285 -9.38 9.21 -12.93
C LYS A 285 -8.78 10.11 -14.02
N GLY A 286 -9.56 10.48 -15.06
CA GLY A 286 -9.11 11.37 -16.12
C GLY A 286 -8.74 12.77 -15.62
N HIS A 287 -9.43 13.29 -14.60
CA HIS A 287 -9.14 14.59 -14.00
C HIS A 287 -7.84 14.59 -13.17
N MET A 288 -7.37 13.42 -12.72
CA MET A 288 -6.14 13.26 -11.93
C MET A 288 -4.86 13.27 -12.78
N SER A 289 -4.97 13.20 -14.10
CA SER A 289 -3.82 13.27 -15.00
C SER A 289 -3.11 14.64 -14.90
N ASN A 290 -1.81 14.68 -15.25
CA ASN A 290 -0.99 15.90 -15.26
C ASN A 290 -1.02 16.64 -13.89
N ASN A 291 -0.69 15.93 -12.82
CA ASN A 291 -0.71 16.45 -11.45
C ASN A 291 -2.09 17.02 -11.05
N ALA A 292 -3.15 16.34 -11.44
CA ALA A 292 -4.55 16.67 -11.11
C ALA A 292 -4.98 18.10 -11.53
N ARG A 293 -4.35 18.71 -12.53
CA ARG A 293 -4.66 20.09 -12.97
C ARG A 293 -6.15 20.30 -13.26
N SER A 294 -6.78 19.33 -13.90
CA SER A 294 -8.22 19.41 -14.23
C SER A 294 -9.09 19.33 -12.98
N ALA A 295 -8.74 18.44 -12.04
CA ALA A 295 -9.42 18.33 -10.75
C ALA A 295 -9.31 19.63 -9.95
N VAL A 296 -8.09 20.16 -9.82
CA VAL A 296 -7.84 21.45 -9.15
C VAL A 296 -8.64 22.58 -9.77
N ALA A 297 -8.69 22.69 -11.10
CA ALA A 297 -9.45 23.73 -11.79
C ALA A 297 -10.97 23.62 -11.54
N LYS A 298 -11.51 22.38 -11.51
CA LYS A 298 -12.94 22.16 -11.21
C LYS A 298 -13.29 22.57 -9.79
N VAL A 299 -12.50 22.14 -8.81
CA VAL A 299 -12.76 22.46 -7.39
C VAL A 299 -12.57 23.94 -7.13
N ARG A 300 -11.52 24.56 -7.67
CA ARG A 300 -11.28 26.01 -7.58
C ARG A 300 -12.46 26.81 -8.09
N ARG A 301 -12.97 26.50 -9.28
CA ARG A 301 -14.14 27.17 -9.86
C ARG A 301 -15.37 27.06 -8.95
N ALA A 302 -15.61 25.90 -8.37
CA ALA A 302 -16.73 25.72 -7.45
C ALA A 302 -16.59 26.56 -6.17
N LEU A 303 -15.37 26.65 -5.62
CA LEU A 303 -15.06 27.49 -4.46
C LEU A 303 -15.21 28.98 -4.78
N GLU A 304 -14.70 29.44 -5.94
CA GLU A 304 -14.83 30.81 -6.44
C GLU A 304 -16.30 31.21 -6.64
N GLN A 305 -17.14 30.32 -7.19
CA GLN A 305 -18.60 30.53 -7.28
C GLN A 305 -19.26 30.72 -5.91
N ARG A 306 -18.61 30.28 -4.84
CA ARG A 306 -19.06 30.42 -3.44
C ARG A 306 -18.33 31.55 -2.70
N GLY A 307 -17.67 32.46 -3.42
CA GLY A 307 -17.04 33.64 -2.86
C GLY A 307 -15.65 33.43 -2.26
N TRP A 308 -15.06 32.23 -2.42
CA TRP A 308 -13.66 32.04 -2.06
C TRP A 308 -12.74 32.70 -3.10
N SER A 309 -11.68 33.34 -2.64
CA SER A 309 -10.62 33.88 -3.47
C SER A 309 -9.24 33.49 -2.93
N PRO A 310 -8.25 33.24 -3.79
CA PRO A 310 -6.87 33.06 -3.34
C PRO A 310 -6.39 34.28 -2.57
N LYS A 311 -5.66 34.04 -1.48
CA LYS A 311 -4.99 35.09 -0.71
C LYS A 311 -3.74 35.55 -1.39
#